data_dd60c07cda56ff0dce82c446cb701d86
#
_entry.id   dd60c07cda56ff0dce82c446cb701d86
#
_cell.length_a   1.000
_cell.length_b   1.000
_cell.length_c   1.000
_cell.angle_alpha   90.00
_cell.angle_beta   90.00
_cell.angle_gamma   90.00
#
_symmetry.space_group_name_H-M   'P 1'
#
loop_
_entity.id
_entity.type
_entity.pdbx_description
1 polymer ?
#
loop_
_entity_poly.entity_id
_entity_poly.type
_entity_poly.pdbx_seq_one_letter_code
_entity_poly.pdbx_strand_id
1 'polypeptide(L)'
;MKKSILFIITLLFATTVSAQRYYTPKIHVGGKAGTTFSQMSFSPDVKQSMLMGYMAGVSVKYTEENYFGLIAEFNIEQRGWQEDFEEVPFSYKRHLTYFQIPLLTHIYFGNDNIKGFVNLGPEIGFLIGDKITADFDYKNPLSVPNFPANRMTEQLYTDVKNKFDYGISGGIGLEYIIKKRHSIILEGRYYFGLGSIYPDKKKDTFSASRGTSILISLGYMYRFK
;
A
#
# COMPACT_ATOMS: atom_id res chain seq x y z
N MET A 1 32.27 14.57 -13.35
CA MET A 1 31.03 13.76 -13.21
C MET A 1 29.87 14.50 -12.52
N LYS A 2 30.00 15.09 -11.31
CA LYS A 2 28.91 15.79 -10.62
C LYS A 2 28.33 16.97 -11.42
N LYS A 3 29.16 17.77 -12.10
CA LYS A 3 28.70 18.91 -12.94
C LYS A 3 27.96 18.46 -14.19
N SER A 4 28.34 17.31 -14.77
CA SER A 4 27.67 16.76 -15.96
C SER A 4 26.28 16.19 -15.64
N ILE A 5 26.12 15.58 -14.46
CA ILE A 5 24.82 15.07 -13.97
C ILE A 5 23.86 16.24 -13.72
N LEU A 6 24.34 17.32 -13.11
CA LEU A 6 23.53 18.52 -12.86
C LEU A 6 23.08 19.16 -14.18
N PHE A 7 23.94 19.20 -15.20
CA PHE A 7 23.62 19.73 -16.53
C PHE A 7 22.56 18.89 -17.26
N ILE A 8 22.64 17.55 -17.14
CA ILE A 8 21.64 16.62 -17.73
C ILE A 8 20.29 16.78 -17.04
N ILE A 9 20.27 16.93 -15.69
CA ILE A 9 19.04 17.17 -14.94
C ILE A 9 18.41 18.50 -15.34
N THR A 10 19.21 19.57 -15.51
CA THR A 10 18.71 20.89 -15.92
C THR A 10 18.19 20.87 -17.38
N LEU A 11 18.82 20.10 -18.27
CA LEU A 11 18.38 19.94 -19.64
C LEU A 11 17.05 19.16 -19.75
N LEU A 12 16.86 18.13 -18.91
CA LEU A 12 15.60 17.39 -18.80
C LEU A 12 14.44 18.27 -18.31
N PHE A 13 14.69 19.22 -17.41
CA PHE A 13 13.68 20.18 -16.97
C PHE A 13 13.38 21.26 -18.01
N ALA A 14 14.35 21.65 -18.84
CA ALA A 14 14.17 22.68 -19.86
C ALA A 14 13.31 22.23 -21.05
N THR A 15 13.27 20.94 -21.38
CA THR A 15 12.48 20.40 -22.50
C THR A 15 10.98 20.28 -22.20
N THR A 16 10.55 20.40 -20.96
CA THR A 16 9.14 20.27 -20.56
C THR A 16 8.32 21.55 -20.77
N VAL A 17 8.95 22.68 -21.08
CA VAL A 17 8.26 24.01 -21.14
C VAL A 17 7.55 24.27 -22.49
N SER A 18 7.81 23.50 -23.55
CA SER A 18 7.33 23.83 -24.90
C SER A 18 6.06 23.11 -25.37
N ALA A 19 5.43 22.27 -24.55
CA ALA A 19 4.26 21.47 -24.90
C ALA A 19 2.95 21.92 -24.26
N GLN A 20 2.81 23.20 -23.91
CA GLN A 20 1.56 23.71 -23.36
C GLN A 20 0.50 23.88 -24.46
N ARG A 21 -0.20 22.80 -24.80
CA ARG A 21 -1.57 22.92 -25.31
C ARG A 21 -2.43 23.50 -24.19
N TYR A 22 -3.30 24.47 -24.53
CA TYR A 22 -4.29 25.07 -23.64
C TYR A 22 -5.28 23.99 -23.14
N TYR A 23 -4.89 23.18 -22.16
CA TYR A 23 -5.77 22.26 -21.49
C TYR A 23 -6.07 22.82 -20.08
N THR A 24 -7.34 22.90 -19.74
CA THR A 24 -7.73 23.39 -18.42
C THR A 24 -7.56 22.26 -17.41
N PRO A 25 -6.60 22.33 -16.48
CA PRO A 25 -6.39 21.26 -15.51
C PRO A 25 -7.62 21.10 -14.62
N LYS A 26 -7.97 19.85 -14.33
CA LYS A 26 -9.09 19.51 -13.43
C LYS A 26 -8.52 18.94 -12.13
N ILE A 27 -8.91 19.56 -11.03
CA ILE A 27 -8.53 19.12 -9.69
C ILE A 27 -9.73 18.51 -9.01
N HIS A 28 -9.55 17.27 -8.53
CA HIS A 28 -10.57 16.56 -7.76
C HIS A 28 -10.00 16.30 -6.37
N VAL A 29 -10.81 16.47 -5.35
CA VAL A 29 -10.45 16.14 -3.97
C VAL A 29 -11.53 15.24 -3.40
N GLY A 30 -11.15 14.25 -2.63
CA GLY A 30 -12.09 13.29 -2.09
C GLY A 30 -11.54 12.45 -0.97
N GLY A 31 -12.35 11.50 -0.56
CA GLY A 31 -11.98 10.49 0.42
C GLY A 31 -12.38 9.11 -0.03
N LYS A 32 -11.73 8.12 0.52
CA LYS A 32 -12.03 6.71 0.29
C LYS A 32 -11.85 5.88 1.54
N ALA A 33 -12.55 4.77 1.60
CA ALA A 33 -12.40 3.76 2.63
C ALA A 33 -12.54 2.37 2.01
N GLY A 34 -11.97 1.37 2.67
CA GLY A 34 -11.98 0.02 2.15
C GLY A 34 -11.45 -1.02 3.11
N THR A 35 -11.38 -2.24 2.61
CA THR A 35 -10.82 -3.39 3.31
C THR A 35 -9.52 -3.81 2.67
N THR A 36 -8.56 -4.22 3.50
CA THR A 36 -7.28 -4.77 3.08
C THR A 36 -7.21 -6.24 3.41
N PHE A 37 -6.57 -7.01 2.55
CA PHE A 37 -6.20 -8.40 2.77
C PHE A 37 -4.69 -8.48 2.59
N SER A 38 -3.97 -8.74 3.66
CA SER A 38 -2.52 -8.63 3.67
C SER A 38 -1.85 -9.87 4.19
N GLN A 39 -0.60 -10.06 3.78
CA GLN A 39 0.31 -11.09 4.25
C GLN A 39 1.75 -10.58 4.17
N MET A 40 2.66 -11.27 4.83
CA MET A 40 4.09 -10.95 4.82
C MET A 40 4.86 -12.04 4.07
N SER A 41 5.72 -11.64 3.15
CA SER A 41 6.67 -12.55 2.52
C SER A 41 7.90 -12.67 3.41
N PHE A 42 7.97 -13.74 4.19
CA PHE A 42 9.13 -14.06 5.02
C PHE A 42 10.10 -14.97 4.30
N SER A 43 11.38 -14.82 4.59
CA SER A 43 12.42 -15.77 4.20
C SER A 43 13.35 -16.02 5.40
N PRO A 44 13.38 -17.21 5.99
CA PRO A 44 12.62 -18.44 5.65
C PRO A 44 11.09 -18.26 5.73
N ASP A 45 10.38 -19.11 4.98
CA ASP A 45 8.92 -19.03 4.86
C ASP A 45 8.21 -19.33 6.18
N VAL A 46 7.10 -18.61 6.43
CA VAL A 46 6.23 -18.80 7.59
C VAL A 46 4.82 -19.10 7.08
N LYS A 47 4.23 -20.20 7.54
CA LYS A 47 2.84 -20.55 7.22
C LYS A 47 1.88 -19.50 7.76
N GLN A 48 1.14 -18.87 6.88
CA GLN A 48 0.24 -17.76 7.20
C GLN A 48 -0.96 -17.73 6.28
N SER A 49 -2.05 -17.17 6.78
CA SER A 49 -3.23 -16.81 6.00
C SER A 49 -3.35 -15.29 5.88
N MET A 50 -4.17 -14.84 4.93
CA MET A 50 -4.39 -13.40 4.74
C MET A 50 -5.07 -12.78 5.96
N LEU A 51 -4.51 -11.68 6.44
CA LEU A 51 -5.09 -10.87 7.51
C LEU A 51 -5.98 -9.79 6.91
N MET A 52 -7.21 -9.73 7.37
CA MET A 52 -8.14 -8.65 7.02
C MET A 52 -7.87 -7.42 7.88
N GLY A 53 -7.78 -6.27 7.23
CA GLY A 53 -7.64 -4.95 7.85
C GLY A 53 -8.53 -3.92 7.17
N TYR A 54 -8.38 -2.66 7.56
CA TYR A 54 -9.15 -1.53 7.04
C TYR A 54 -8.22 -0.41 6.55
N MET A 55 -8.73 0.37 5.61
CA MET A 55 -8.09 1.57 5.12
C MET A 55 -9.09 2.71 5.04
N ALA A 56 -8.65 3.92 5.38
CA ALA A 56 -9.37 5.16 5.10
C ALA A 56 -8.37 6.28 4.78
N GLY A 57 -8.74 7.18 3.90
CA GLY A 57 -7.86 8.27 3.52
C GLY A 57 -8.51 9.32 2.65
N VAL A 58 -7.70 10.33 2.34
CA VAL A 58 -8.06 11.42 1.44
C VAL A 58 -7.16 11.41 0.22
N SER A 59 -7.67 11.90 -0.91
CA SER A 59 -6.95 11.90 -2.17
C SER A 59 -7.17 13.18 -2.95
N VAL A 60 -6.13 13.58 -3.67
CA VAL A 60 -6.14 14.66 -4.65
C VAL A 60 -5.78 14.07 -5.99
N LYS A 61 -6.67 14.25 -6.98
CA LYS A 61 -6.46 13.83 -8.36
C LYS A 61 -6.34 15.07 -9.25
N TYR A 62 -5.23 15.14 -9.96
CA TYR A 62 -4.95 16.14 -10.98
C TYR A 62 -5.04 15.49 -12.36
N THR A 63 -5.86 16.03 -13.25
CA THR A 63 -5.98 15.56 -14.63
C THR A 63 -5.74 16.72 -15.59
N GLU A 64 -4.77 16.57 -16.48
CA GLU A 64 -4.41 17.60 -17.46
C GLU A 64 -4.82 17.19 -18.88
N GLU A 65 -4.79 15.89 -19.19
CA GLU A 65 -5.11 15.35 -20.50
C GLU A 65 -6.34 14.45 -20.48
N ASN A 66 -6.83 14.06 -21.67
CA ASN A 66 -8.03 13.24 -21.81
C ASN A 66 -7.89 11.81 -21.28
N TYR A 67 -6.66 11.33 -21.06
CA TYR A 67 -6.41 9.93 -20.67
C TYR A 67 -5.44 9.78 -19.50
N PHE A 68 -4.86 10.89 -19.03
CA PHE A 68 -3.77 10.87 -18.06
C PHE A 68 -4.01 11.84 -16.91
N GLY A 69 -3.63 11.41 -15.71
CA GLY A 69 -3.66 12.20 -14.49
C GLY A 69 -2.65 11.70 -13.47
N LEU A 70 -2.56 12.42 -12.37
CA LEU A 70 -1.77 12.08 -11.19
C LEU A 70 -2.68 12.04 -9.97
N ILE A 71 -2.42 11.10 -9.07
CA ILE A 71 -3.12 10.99 -7.79
C ILE A 71 -2.09 11.00 -6.67
N ALA A 72 -2.32 11.86 -5.68
CA ALA A 72 -1.64 11.80 -4.40
C ALA A 72 -2.66 11.46 -3.31
N GLU A 73 -2.31 10.52 -2.44
CA GLU A 73 -3.20 10.09 -1.37
C GLU A 73 -2.50 10.16 -0.02
N PHE A 74 -3.30 10.29 1.04
CA PHE A 74 -2.89 10.21 2.43
C PHE A 74 -3.82 9.24 3.13
N ASN A 75 -3.32 8.06 3.41
CA ASN A 75 -4.13 6.96 3.91
C ASN A 75 -3.63 6.50 5.28
N ILE A 76 -4.55 6.04 6.13
CA ILE A 76 -4.26 5.17 7.26
C ILE A 76 -4.70 3.77 6.85
N GLU A 77 -3.77 2.82 6.84
CA GLU A 77 -4.02 1.46 6.40
C GLU A 77 -3.48 0.44 7.41
N GLN A 78 -4.27 -0.58 7.69
CA GLN A 78 -3.87 -1.73 8.47
C GLN A 78 -3.44 -2.85 7.54
N ARG A 79 -2.21 -3.34 7.75
CA ARG A 79 -1.60 -4.51 7.12
C ARG A 79 -1.06 -5.45 8.18
N GLY A 80 -0.57 -6.61 7.79
CA GLY A 80 0.08 -7.54 8.69
C GLY A 80 -0.07 -8.97 8.23
N TRP A 81 -0.12 -9.88 9.18
CA TRP A 81 -0.28 -11.32 8.90
C TRP A 81 -1.03 -12.03 10.02
N GLN A 82 -1.57 -13.16 9.67
CA GLN A 82 -2.17 -14.12 10.59
C GLN A 82 -1.43 -15.44 10.43
N GLU A 83 -0.93 -16.00 11.53
CA GLU A 83 -0.32 -17.34 11.50
C GLU A 83 -1.37 -18.40 11.22
N ASP A 84 -1.00 -19.39 10.41
CA ASP A 84 -1.83 -20.56 10.13
C ASP A 84 -1.33 -21.75 10.95
N PHE A 85 -2.10 -22.15 11.97
CA PHE A 85 -1.81 -23.30 12.83
C PHE A 85 -2.70 -24.48 12.42
N GLU A 86 -2.30 -25.20 11.36
CA GLU A 86 -3.11 -26.27 10.73
C GLU A 86 -3.53 -27.39 11.70
N GLU A 87 -2.72 -27.69 12.73
CA GLU A 87 -2.91 -28.88 13.59
C GLU A 87 -3.38 -28.56 15.03
N VAL A 88 -3.35 -27.31 15.43
CA VAL A 88 -3.64 -26.86 16.80
C VAL A 88 -4.52 -25.62 16.80
N PRO A 89 -5.40 -25.44 17.80
CA PRO A 89 -6.37 -24.35 17.82
C PRO A 89 -5.77 -23.00 18.28
N PHE A 90 -4.52 -22.73 17.94
CA PHE A 90 -3.90 -21.45 18.30
C PHE A 90 -4.23 -20.36 17.27
N SER A 91 -4.33 -19.14 17.75
CA SER A 91 -4.55 -17.96 16.92
C SER A 91 -3.50 -16.88 17.21
N TYR A 92 -2.88 -16.37 16.15
CA TYR A 92 -1.98 -15.24 16.23
C TYR A 92 -2.23 -14.30 15.06
N LYS A 93 -2.44 -13.01 15.36
CA LYS A 93 -2.63 -11.94 14.38
C LYS A 93 -1.78 -10.75 14.78
N ARG A 94 -1.05 -10.20 13.82
CA ARG A 94 -0.31 -8.95 14.02
C ARG A 94 -0.76 -7.91 13.03
N HIS A 95 -1.38 -6.84 13.53
CA HIS A 95 -1.84 -5.70 12.76
C HIS A 95 -0.82 -4.57 12.85
N LEU A 96 -0.28 -4.19 11.72
CA LEU A 96 0.61 -3.06 11.54
C LEU A 96 -0.18 -1.92 10.91
N THR A 97 -0.28 -0.80 11.60
CA THR A 97 -0.98 0.39 11.09
C THR A 97 0.03 1.37 10.50
N TYR A 98 -0.16 1.72 9.24
CA TYR A 98 0.70 2.63 8.50
C TYR A 98 -0.02 3.92 8.15
N PHE A 99 0.70 5.04 8.23
CA PHE A 99 0.39 6.24 7.48
C PHE A 99 1.08 6.15 6.13
N GLN A 100 0.32 6.23 5.02
CA GLN A 100 0.81 5.96 3.67
C GLN A 100 0.58 7.13 2.74
N ILE A 101 1.51 7.31 1.81
CA ILE A 101 1.48 8.33 0.78
C ILE A 101 1.74 7.67 -0.58
N PRO A 102 0.72 7.13 -1.23
CA PRO A 102 0.79 6.71 -2.62
C PRO A 102 0.86 7.91 -3.56
N LEU A 103 1.76 7.85 -4.54
CA LEU A 103 1.86 8.80 -5.66
C LEU A 103 1.66 8.02 -6.95
N LEU A 104 0.49 8.15 -7.56
CA LEU A 104 0.05 7.27 -8.63
C LEU A 104 -0.13 8.03 -9.94
N THR A 105 0.33 7.45 -11.02
CA THR A 105 -0.16 7.78 -12.36
C THR A 105 -1.58 7.22 -12.51
N HIS A 106 -2.45 7.99 -13.13
CA HIS A 106 -3.85 7.65 -13.37
C HIS A 106 -4.12 7.66 -14.86
N ILE A 107 -4.26 6.48 -15.44
CA ILE A 107 -4.61 6.31 -16.85
C ILE A 107 -6.08 5.90 -16.91
N TYR A 108 -6.91 6.66 -17.62
CA TYR A 108 -8.34 6.41 -17.66
C TYR A 108 -8.91 6.47 -19.06
N PHE A 109 -9.99 5.73 -19.28
CA PHE A 109 -10.68 5.62 -20.57
C PHE A 109 -12.17 5.46 -20.32
N GLY A 110 -12.99 5.85 -21.25
CA GLY A 110 -14.44 5.75 -21.13
C GLY A 110 -15.16 6.98 -21.67
N ASN A 111 -16.35 7.21 -21.17
CA ASN A 111 -17.22 8.33 -21.57
C ASN A 111 -17.36 9.35 -20.44
N ASP A 112 -18.23 10.36 -20.63
CA ASP A 112 -18.44 11.43 -19.65
C ASP A 112 -19.05 10.96 -18.32
N ASN A 113 -19.68 9.79 -18.29
CA ASN A 113 -20.40 9.29 -17.12
C ASN A 113 -19.69 8.13 -16.44
N ILE A 114 -19.01 7.26 -17.21
CA ILE A 114 -18.34 6.07 -16.70
C ILE A 114 -16.92 6.02 -17.27
N LYS A 115 -15.94 5.86 -16.39
CA LYS A 115 -14.54 5.69 -16.76
C LYS A 115 -13.97 4.45 -16.09
N GLY A 116 -13.30 3.61 -16.87
CA GLY A 116 -12.36 2.63 -16.35
C GLY A 116 -11.00 3.29 -16.16
N PHE A 117 -10.22 2.84 -15.18
CA PHE A 117 -8.89 3.37 -14.96
C PHE A 117 -7.90 2.32 -14.47
N VAL A 118 -6.63 2.64 -14.67
CA VAL A 118 -5.47 1.95 -14.12
C VAL A 118 -4.63 2.96 -13.37
N ASN A 119 -4.26 2.62 -12.14
CA ASN A 119 -3.35 3.39 -11.29
C ASN A 119 -2.06 2.61 -11.11
N LEU A 120 -0.91 3.28 -11.15
CA LEU A 120 0.39 2.66 -10.89
C LEU A 120 1.36 3.71 -10.35
N GLY A 121 2.10 3.37 -9.32
CA GLY A 121 3.15 4.26 -8.82
C GLY A 121 3.79 3.81 -7.52
N PRO A 122 4.79 4.57 -7.04
CA PRO A 122 5.42 4.34 -5.76
C PRO A 122 4.48 4.67 -4.61
N GLU A 123 4.70 3.96 -3.52
CA GLU A 123 4.03 4.18 -2.24
C GLU A 123 5.05 4.14 -1.12
N ILE A 124 4.98 5.11 -0.22
CA ILE A 124 5.77 5.14 1.00
C ILE A 124 4.85 5.09 2.20
N GLY A 125 5.34 4.46 3.28
CA GLY A 125 4.56 4.25 4.50
C GLY A 125 5.41 4.46 5.75
N PHE A 126 4.76 4.95 6.79
CA PHE A 126 5.34 5.08 8.12
C PHE A 126 4.51 4.29 9.12
N LEU A 127 5.12 3.35 9.81
CA LEU A 127 4.47 2.56 10.86
C LEU A 127 4.13 3.45 12.05
N ILE A 128 2.84 3.55 12.36
CA ILE A 128 2.31 4.35 13.47
C ILE A 128 1.66 3.49 14.56
N GLY A 129 1.43 2.21 14.30
CA GLY A 129 0.86 1.28 15.27
C GLY A 129 1.25 -0.17 14.99
N ASP A 130 1.44 -0.95 16.05
CA ASP A 130 1.73 -2.38 16.03
C ASP A 130 0.92 -3.05 17.12
N LYS A 131 0.00 -3.94 16.75
CA LYS A 131 -0.90 -4.64 17.67
C LYS A 131 -0.86 -6.13 17.42
N ILE A 132 -0.48 -6.87 18.43
CA ILE A 132 -0.52 -8.34 18.46
C ILE A 132 -1.77 -8.79 19.19
N THR A 133 -2.45 -9.78 18.63
CA THR A 133 -3.56 -10.50 19.26
C THR A 133 -3.26 -11.98 19.17
N ALA A 134 -3.09 -12.64 20.29
CA ALA A 134 -2.82 -14.07 20.38
C ALA A 134 -3.61 -14.67 21.55
N ASP A 135 -3.94 -15.95 21.47
CA ASP A 135 -4.61 -16.73 22.53
C ASP A 135 -3.65 -17.62 23.33
N PHE A 136 -2.35 -17.47 23.09
CA PHE A 136 -1.27 -18.18 23.79
C PHE A 136 -0.13 -17.21 24.15
N ASP A 137 0.82 -17.66 25.00
CA ASP A 137 2.02 -16.87 25.31
C ASP A 137 2.99 -16.84 24.12
N TYR A 138 2.78 -15.86 23.24
CA TYR A 138 3.59 -15.67 22.03
C TYR A 138 5.03 -15.20 22.33
N LYS A 139 5.32 -14.74 23.55
CA LYS A 139 6.69 -14.36 23.96
C LYS A 139 7.53 -15.57 24.33
N ASN A 140 6.88 -16.63 24.85
CA ASN A 140 7.53 -17.90 25.19
C ASN A 140 6.79 -19.09 24.55
N PRO A 141 6.69 -19.15 23.22
CA PRO A 141 5.85 -20.14 22.53
C PRO A 141 6.26 -21.58 22.82
N LEU A 142 7.55 -21.82 23.04
CA LEU A 142 8.07 -23.17 23.35
C LEU A 142 7.67 -23.69 24.76
N SER A 143 7.18 -22.82 25.63
CA SER A 143 6.63 -23.19 26.94
C SER A 143 5.15 -23.59 26.90
N VAL A 144 4.49 -23.32 25.76
CA VAL A 144 3.06 -23.60 25.59
C VAL A 144 2.84 -25.08 25.29
N PRO A 145 1.96 -25.79 26.07
CA PRO A 145 1.67 -27.21 25.82
C PRO A 145 1.13 -27.40 24.36
N ASN A 146 1.62 -28.46 23.70
CA ASN A 146 1.24 -28.82 22.33
C ASN A 146 1.59 -27.76 21.25
N PHE A 147 2.52 -26.84 21.52
CA PHE A 147 3.00 -25.93 20.51
C PHE A 147 3.81 -26.70 19.44
N PRO A 148 3.60 -26.48 18.12
CA PRO A 148 4.29 -27.23 17.07
C PRO A 148 5.82 -27.06 17.14
N ALA A 149 6.56 -28.17 17.31
CA ALA A 149 8.01 -28.16 17.54
C ALA A 149 8.83 -27.70 16.34
N ASN A 150 8.33 -27.90 15.10
CA ASN A 150 9.03 -27.59 13.87
C ASN A 150 8.58 -26.27 13.22
N ARG A 151 8.21 -25.30 14.04
CA ARG A 151 7.72 -24.00 13.57
C ARG A 151 8.68 -22.90 13.95
N MET A 152 8.90 -21.98 13.01
CA MET A 152 9.59 -20.73 13.30
C MET A 152 8.76 -19.89 14.28
N THR A 153 9.41 -19.30 15.28
CA THR A 153 8.72 -18.55 16.34
C THR A 153 9.19 -17.10 16.48
N GLU A 154 10.31 -16.76 15.89
CA GLU A 154 10.92 -15.44 16.07
C GLU A 154 10.06 -14.28 15.56
N GLN A 155 9.26 -14.47 14.50
CA GLN A 155 8.33 -13.47 14.00
C GLN A 155 7.20 -13.14 15.01
N LEU A 156 6.93 -14.02 15.96
CA LEU A 156 5.86 -13.84 16.93
C LEU A 156 6.18 -12.73 17.95
N TYR A 157 7.46 -12.64 18.37
CA TYR A 157 7.88 -11.74 19.45
C TYR A 157 8.91 -10.69 19.02
N THR A 158 9.48 -10.79 17.83
CA THR A 158 10.46 -9.80 17.35
C THR A 158 9.79 -8.45 17.07
N ASP A 159 10.36 -7.38 17.62
CA ASP A 159 9.89 -6.02 17.38
C ASP A 159 10.11 -5.56 15.94
N VAL A 160 9.15 -4.84 15.38
CA VAL A 160 9.30 -4.19 14.08
C VAL A 160 10.25 -3.00 14.21
N LYS A 161 11.48 -3.15 13.73
CA LYS A 161 12.53 -2.11 13.83
C LYS A 161 12.44 -1.11 12.69
N ASN A 162 12.13 -1.56 11.48
CA ASN A 162 12.04 -0.69 10.32
C ASN A 162 10.63 -0.11 10.24
N LYS A 163 10.49 1.14 10.71
CA LYS A 163 9.19 1.85 10.69
C LYS A 163 8.87 2.48 9.35
N PHE A 164 9.85 2.60 8.47
CA PHE A 164 9.68 3.12 7.11
C PHE A 164 9.48 1.95 6.15
N ASP A 165 8.36 1.97 5.44
CA ASP A 165 8.02 1.02 4.39
C ASP A 165 7.96 1.74 3.03
N TYR A 166 8.29 1.04 1.98
CA TYR A 166 8.20 1.55 0.61
C TYR A 166 7.95 0.40 -0.36
N GLY A 167 7.25 0.71 -1.43
CA GLY A 167 6.88 -0.29 -2.42
C GLY A 167 6.25 0.31 -3.65
N ILE A 168 5.59 -0.55 -4.41
CA ILE A 168 4.88 -0.21 -5.63
C ILE A 168 3.43 -0.63 -5.47
N SER A 169 2.53 0.29 -5.82
CA SER A 169 1.09 0.05 -5.87
C SER A 169 0.59 0.05 -7.29
N GLY A 170 -0.22 -0.94 -7.63
CA GLY A 170 -0.93 -1.02 -8.90
C GLY A 170 -2.40 -1.36 -8.69
N GLY A 171 -3.30 -0.66 -9.38
CA GLY A 171 -4.73 -0.86 -9.21
C GLY A 171 -5.53 -0.61 -10.47
N ILE A 172 -6.74 -1.17 -10.49
CA ILE A 172 -7.74 -0.95 -11.51
C ILE A 172 -9.07 -0.57 -10.87
N GLY A 173 -9.89 0.20 -11.59
CA GLY A 173 -11.16 0.57 -11.03
C GLY A 173 -12.12 1.21 -12.02
N LEU A 174 -13.27 1.57 -11.48
CA LEU A 174 -14.34 2.26 -12.19
C LEU A 174 -14.67 3.56 -11.47
N GLU A 175 -14.86 4.61 -12.25
CA GLU A 175 -15.33 5.91 -11.78
C GLU A 175 -16.68 6.22 -12.45
N TYR A 176 -17.71 6.43 -11.62
CA TYR A 176 -19.01 6.88 -12.05
C TYR A 176 -19.18 8.37 -11.76
N ILE A 177 -19.37 9.19 -12.81
CA ILE A 177 -19.40 10.65 -12.74
C ILE A 177 -20.85 11.14 -12.75
N ILE A 178 -21.22 11.90 -11.72
CA ILE A 178 -22.55 12.46 -11.51
C ILE A 178 -22.48 13.98 -11.68
N LYS A 179 -23.35 14.53 -12.52
CA LYS A 179 -23.47 15.99 -12.77
C LYS A 179 -22.12 16.66 -13.09
N LYS A 180 -21.19 15.93 -13.73
CA LYS A 180 -19.84 16.40 -14.13
C LYS A 180 -18.91 16.86 -13.00
N ARG A 181 -19.34 16.79 -11.75
CA ARG A 181 -18.58 17.30 -10.58
C ARG A 181 -18.37 16.28 -9.47
N HIS A 182 -19.23 15.30 -9.35
CA HIS A 182 -19.19 14.28 -8.31
C HIS A 182 -18.79 12.95 -8.92
N SER A 183 -17.92 12.23 -8.29
CA SER A 183 -17.50 10.89 -8.74
C SER A 183 -17.60 9.89 -7.60
N ILE A 184 -18.15 8.72 -7.90
CA ILE A 184 -18.05 7.54 -7.05
C ILE A 184 -17.02 6.62 -7.69
N ILE A 185 -16.09 6.12 -6.90
CA ILE A 185 -14.95 5.33 -7.37
C ILE A 185 -14.94 3.99 -6.66
N LEU A 186 -14.88 2.91 -7.42
CA LEU A 186 -14.60 1.56 -6.92
C LEU A 186 -13.23 1.15 -7.44
N GLU A 187 -12.31 0.78 -6.53
CA GLU A 187 -10.93 0.43 -6.88
C GLU A 187 -10.51 -0.87 -6.20
N GLY A 188 -9.87 -1.75 -6.97
CA GLY A 188 -9.06 -2.86 -6.48
C GLY A 188 -7.59 -2.55 -6.70
N ARG A 189 -6.77 -2.60 -5.64
CA ARG A 189 -5.34 -2.25 -5.67
C ARG A 189 -4.51 -3.35 -5.05
N TYR A 190 -3.36 -3.62 -5.62
CA TYR A 190 -2.33 -4.47 -5.07
C TYR A 190 -1.12 -3.65 -4.68
N TYR A 191 -0.62 -3.85 -3.47
CA TYR A 191 0.65 -3.30 -2.98
C TYR A 191 1.70 -4.39 -2.88
N PHE A 192 2.88 -4.09 -3.37
CA PHE A 192 4.08 -4.91 -3.26
C PHE A 192 5.16 -4.14 -2.51
N GLY A 193 5.42 -4.54 -1.26
CA GLY A 193 6.46 -3.96 -0.43
C GLY A 193 7.85 -4.39 -0.87
N LEU A 194 8.76 -3.45 -0.90
CA LEU A 194 10.18 -3.64 -1.19
C LEU A 194 11.03 -3.59 0.08
N GLY A 195 10.54 -2.89 1.11
CA GLY A 195 11.17 -2.80 2.42
C GLY A 195 10.92 -4.03 3.29
N SER A 196 11.90 -4.40 4.12
CA SER A 196 11.75 -5.43 5.16
C SER A 196 11.43 -4.80 6.50
N ILE A 197 10.44 -5.35 7.24
CA ILE A 197 10.07 -4.87 8.58
C ILE A 197 11.06 -5.30 9.67
N TYR A 198 11.71 -6.43 9.48
CA TYR A 198 12.79 -6.92 10.33
C TYR A 198 14.17 -6.62 9.72
N PRO A 199 15.24 -6.58 10.53
CA PRO A 199 16.60 -6.54 10.01
C PRO A 199 16.87 -7.74 9.09
N ASP A 200 17.57 -7.52 7.99
CA ASP A 200 17.81 -8.48 6.91
C ASP A 200 19.30 -8.72 6.62
N LYS A 201 20.18 -8.48 7.61
CA LYS A 201 21.62 -8.73 7.51
C LYS A 201 21.90 -10.24 7.58
N LYS A 202 23.04 -10.69 7.08
CA LYS A 202 23.46 -12.12 7.06
C LYS A 202 23.40 -12.85 8.41
N LYS A 203 23.43 -12.12 9.53
CA LYS A 203 23.37 -12.67 10.90
C LYS A 203 21.94 -12.70 11.47
N ASP A 204 21.01 -12.09 10.78
CA ASP A 204 19.63 -11.98 11.26
C ASP A 204 18.84 -13.20 10.79
N THR A 205 17.79 -13.58 11.51
CA THR A 205 16.99 -14.77 11.24
C THR A 205 16.25 -14.67 9.92
N PHE A 206 15.78 -13.46 9.58
CA PHE A 206 15.06 -13.24 8.33
C PHE A 206 15.94 -12.51 7.31
N SER A 207 16.05 -13.07 6.13
CA SER A 207 16.67 -12.41 4.96
C SER A 207 15.66 -11.53 4.20
N ALA A 208 14.37 -11.74 4.41
CA ALA A 208 13.29 -10.88 3.90
C ALA A 208 12.06 -10.96 4.82
N SER A 209 11.35 -9.83 4.93
CA SER A 209 10.07 -9.71 5.65
C SER A 209 9.26 -8.56 5.05
N ARG A 210 8.72 -8.79 3.82
CA ARG A 210 8.10 -7.76 3.00
C ARG A 210 6.59 -7.88 3.03
N GLY A 211 5.90 -6.74 3.18
CA GLY A 211 4.45 -6.71 3.17
C GLY A 211 3.86 -6.77 1.76
N THR A 212 2.77 -7.49 1.59
CA THR A 212 1.93 -7.44 0.40
C THR A 212 0.48 -7.27 0.83
N SER A 213 -0.31 -6.50 0.07
CA SER A 213 -1.73 -6.35 0.37
C SER A 213 -2.58 -6.19 -0.89
N ILE A 214 -3.82 -6.68 -0.80
CA ILE A 214 -4.89 -6.40 -1.73
C ILE A 214 -5.87 -5.45 -1.02
N LEU A 215 -6.16 -4.32 -1.63
CA LEU A 215 -7.11 -3.33 -1.16
C LEU A 215 -8.33 -3.31 -2.06
N ILE A 216 -9.52 -3.35 -1.48
CA ILE A 216 -10.78 -3.04 -2.18
C ILE A 216 -11.39 -1.83 -1.51
N SER A 217 -11.58 -0.74 -2.25
CA SER A 217 -12.02 0.54 -1.71
C SER A 217 -13.15 1.17 -2.50
N LEU A 218 -14.00 1.89 -1.78
CA LEU A 218 -15.01 2.78 -2.31
C LEU A 218 -14.64 4.21 -1.97
N GLY A 219 -14.66 5.10 -2.96
CA GLY A 219 -14.30 6.49 -2.81
C GLY A 219 -15.34 7.45 -3.37
N TYR A 220 -15.27 8.68 -2.91
CA TYR A 220 -16.01 9.80 -3.45
C TYR A 220 -15.04 10.94 -3.73
N MET A 221 -15.17 11.57 -4.90
CA MET A 221 -14.41 12.76 -5.27
C MET A 221 -15.31 13.88 -5.76
N TYR A 222 -14.90 15.09 -5.44
CA TYR A 222 -15.52 16.32 -5.92
C TYR A 222 -14.53 17.07 -6.82
N ARG A 223 -14.99 17.47 -8.01
CA ARG A 223 -14.21 18.26 -8.96
C ARG A 223 -14.39 19.74 -8.67
N PHE A 224 -13.33 20.43 -8.25
CA PHE A 224 -13.30 21.86 -7.97
C PHE A 224 -13.19 22.69 -9.24
N LYS A 225 -12.39 22.26 -10.20
CA LYS A 225 -12.07 23.02 -11.41
C LYS A 225 -11.98 22.07 -12.61
#